data_e8d9f0965c2c609706f2fac7d0888510
#
_entry.id   e8d9f0965c2c609706f2fac7d0888510
#
_cell.length_a   1.000
_cell.length_b   1.000
_cell.length_c   1.000
_cell.angle_alpha   90.00
_cell.angle_beta   90.00
_cell.angle_gamma   90.00
#
_symmetry.space_group_name_H-M   'P 1'
#
loop_
_entity.id
_entity.type
_entity.pdbx_description
1 polymer ?
#
loop_
_entity_poly.entity_id
_entity_poly.type
_entity_poly.pdbx_seq_one_letter_code
_entity_poly.pdbx_strand_id
1 'polypeptide(L)'
;MRPGPRRLRRVYSGRMTTPSPQPLAGIASFHAHVYFADAAQRATALALREQIGARFRVRLGNVHDRPIGPHARAMYQISFDVASFGNFVPWLMLNRQGLTVLVHPNTRDERRDHLVHALWMGEVLDIVGPERLENDMEAEQPQPPNTAPTLAP
;
A
#
# COMPACT_ATOMS: atom_id res chain seq x y z
N MET A 1 38.11 -13.79 -53.98
CA MET A 1 37.97 -13.04 -52.71
C MET A 1 36.56 -12.42 -52.69
N ARG A 2 35.66 -12.93 -51.85
CA ARG A 2 34.26 -12.41 -51.74
C ARG A 2 34.21 -11.48 -50.50
N PRO A 3 33.64 -10.29 -50.57
CA PRO A 3 33.50 -9.42 -49.41
C PRO A 3 32.38 -9.97 -48.52
N GLY A 4 32.70 -10.08 -47.19
CA GLY A 4 31.75 -10.52 -46.19
C GLY A 4 30.69 -9.48 -45.86
N PRO A 5 29.58 -9.90 -45.20
CA PRO A 5 28.42 -9.02 -44.97
C PRO A 5 28.75 -7.94 -43.94
N ARG A 6 28.53 -6.69 -44.29
CA ARG A 6 28.56 -5.55 -43.41
C ARG A 6 27.42 -5.68 -42.37
N ARG A 7 27.79 -5.87 -41.11
CA ARG A 7 26.84 -5.74 -39.99
C ARG A 7 26.41 -4.27 -39.87
N LEU A 8 25.16 -4.01 -40.22
CA LEU A 8 24.49 -2.76 -39.90
C LEU A 8 24.37 -2.63 -38.38
N ARG A 9 25.16 -1.76 -37.78
CA ARG A 9 24.94 -1.30 -36.41
C ARG A 9 23.65 -0.49 -36.42
N ARG A 10 22.59 -1.07 -35.84
CA ARG A 10 21.34 -0.34 -35.56
C ARG A 10 21.65 0.64 -34.43
N VAL A 11 21.86 1.89 -34.76
CA VAL A 11 22.01 2.98 -33.78
C VAL A 11 20.61 3.26 -33.21
N TYR A 12 20.34 2.75 -32.03
CA TYR A 12 19.20 3.17 -31.24
C TYR A 12 19.47 4.59 -30.68
N SER A 13 19.21 5.60 -31.46
CA SER A 13 19.14 6.98 -30.98
C SER A 13 17.70 7.32 -30.56
N GLY A 14 17.14 6.53 -29.65
CA GLY A 14 15.97 6.95 -28.90
C GLY A 14 16.46 7.78 -27.74
N ARG A 15 16.22 9.10 -27.77
CA ARG A 15 16.33 9.93 -26.57
C ARG A 15 15.44 9.30 -25.50
N MET A 16 16.03 8.61 -24.53
CA MET A 16 15.30 8.16 -23.34
C MET A 16 14.91 9.43 -22.58
N THR A 17 13.69 9.88 -22.77
CA THR A 17 13.12 10.93 -21.94
C THR A 17 12.95 10.36 -20.54
N THR A 18 13.72 10.84 -19.59
CA THR A 18 13.50 10.52 -18.18
C THR A 18 12.11 11.02 -17.81
N PRO A 19 11.22 10.14 -17.29
CA PRO A 19 9.90 10.57 -16.86
C PRO A 19 10.03 11.68 -15.80
N SER A 20 9.18 12.71 -15.89
CA SER A 20 9.12 13.74 -14.84
C SER A 20 8.68 13.11 -13.51
N PRO A 21 9.26 13.53 -12.38
CA PRO A 21 8.80 13.11 -11.06
C PRO A 21 7.32 13.43 -10.86
N GLN A 22 6.60 12.52 -10.21
CA GLN A 22 5.20 12.77 -9.84
C GLN A 22 5.13 13.65 -8.60
N PRO A 23 4.21 14.63 -8.54
CA PRO A 23 4.09 15.50 -7.38
C PRO A 23 3.43 14.77 -6.20
N LEU A 24 3.88 15.03 -4.98
CA LEU A 24 3.27 14.49 -3.76
C LEU A 24 1.80 14.88 -3.60
N ALA A 25 1.39 16.02 -4.14
CA ALA A 25 0.01 16.47 -4.14
C ALA A 25 -0.97 15.53 -4.86
N GLY A 26 -0.47 14.56 -5.65
CA GLY A 26 -1.27 13.49 -6.23
C GLY A 26 -1.76 12.45 -5.23
N ILE A 27 -1.22 12.44 -4.00
CA ILE A 27 -1.64 11.52 -2.93
C ILE A 27 -2.70 12.22 -2.09
N ALA A 28 -3.92 11.68 -2.08
CA ALA A 28 -5.02 12.23 -1.27
C ALA A 28 -5.04 11.68 0.16
N SER A 29 -4.75 10.41 0.33
CA SER A 29 -4.74 9.69 1.61
C SER A 29 -3.90 8.42 1.50
N PHE A 30 -3.88 7.61 2.56
CA PHE A 30 -3.21 6.31 2.59
C PHE A 30 -4.11 5.23 3.17
N HIS A 31 -3.88 3.98 2.73
CA HIS A 31 -4.35 2.78 3.40
C HIS A 31 -3.19 1.96 3.95
N ALA A 32 -3.41 1.33 5.10
CA ALA A 32 -2.61 0.22 5.59
C ALA A 32 -3.52 -1.01 5.74
N HIS A 33 -3.09 -2.15 5.24
CA HIS A 33 -3.79 -3.43 5.39
C HIS A 33 -2.96 -4.35 6.26
N VAL A 34 -3.52 -4.77 7.39
CA VAL A 34 -2.87 -5.70 8.32
C VAL A 34 -3.44 -7.09 8.08
N TYR A 35 -2.58 -8.00 7.63
CA TYR A 35 -2.97 -9.36 7.27
C TYR A 35 -2.70 -10.36 8.39
N PHE A 36 -3.50 -11.41 8.44
CA PHE A 36 -3.29 -12.54 9.32
C PHE A 36 -3.67 -13.85 8.61
N ALA A 37 -2.93 -14.94 8.90
CA ALA A 37 -3.07 -16.21 8.21
C ALA A 37 -3.71 -17.31 9.07
N ASP A 38 -3.63 -17.18 10.40
CA ASP A 38 -4.11 -18.19 11.35
C ASP A 38 -4.69 -17.54 12.63
N ALA A 39 -5.19 -18.34 13.54
CA ALA A 39 -5.82 -17.87 14.77
C ALA A 39 -4.85 -17.09 15.68
N ALA A 40 -3.57 -17.48 15.74
CA ALA A 40 -2.57 -16.79 16.54
C ALA A 40 -2.26 -15.41 15.97
N GLN A 41 -2.04 -15.32 14.67
CA GLN A 41 -1.86 -14.05 13.99
C GLN A 41 -3.11 -13.16 14.06
N ARG A 42 -4.31 -13.75 13.99
CA ARG A 42 -5.57 -13.02 14.18
C ARG A 42 -5.62 -12.35 15.55
N ALA A 43 -5.30 -13.08 16.62
CA ALA A 43 -5.28 -12.52 17.96
C ALA A 43 -4.28 -11.37 18.09
N THR A 44 -3.07 -11.52 17.52
CA THR A 44 -2.05 -10.47 17.44
C THR A 44 -2.54 -9.27 16.65
N ALA A 45 -3.18 -9.49 15.50
CA ALA A 45 -3.71 -8.43 14.64
C ALA A 45 -4.82 -7.63 15.32
N LEU A 46 -5.71 -8.29 16.08
CA LEU A 46 -6.75 -7.61 16.84
C LEU A 46 -6.17 -6.80 18.00
N ALA A 47 -5.19 -7.33 18.73
CA ALA A 47 -4.50 -6.59 19.76
C ALA A 47 -3.78 -5.35 19.20
N LEU A 48 -3.12 -5.49 18.05
CA LEU A 48 -2.51 -4.37 17.33
C LEU A 48 -3.54 -3.32 16.92
N ARG A 49 -4.72 -3.75 16.45
CA ARG A 49 -5.82 -2.85 16.07
C ARG A 49 -6.28 -1.97 17.25
N GLU A 50 -6.41 -2.54 18.42
CA GLU A 50 -6.73 -1.80 19.67
C GLU A 50 -5.63 -0.79 20.02
N GLN A 51 -4.36 -1.21 19.92
CA GLN A 51 -3.22 -0.34 20.19
C GLN A 51 -3.13 0.84 19.22
N ILE A 52 -3.45 0.61 17.94
CA ILE A 52 -3.53 1.67 16.93
C ILE A 52 -4.63 2.66 17.29
N GLY A 53 -5.83 2.18 17.57
CA GLY A 53 -6.98 3.03 17.92
C GLY A 53 -6.75 3.87 19.17
N ALA A 54 -5.97 3.36 20.13
CA ALA A 54 -5.62 4.07 21.35
C ALA A 54 -4.59 5.20 21.13
N ARG A 55 -3.84 5.20 20.04
CA ARG A 55 -2.70 6.10 19.78
C ARG A 55 -2.83 7.00 18.58
N PHE A 56 -3.61 6.60 17.58
CA PHE A 56 -3.69 7.31 16.32
C PHE A 56 -5.13 7.68 15.96
N ARG A 57 -5.27 8.87 15.43
CA ARG A 57 -6.51 9.37 14.88
C ARG A 57 -6.66 8.91 13.44
N VAL A 58 -7.22 7.71 13.28
CA VAL A 58 -7.37 7.00 12.01
C VAL A 58 -8.78 6.42 11.87
N ARG A 59 -9.10 5.90 10.69
CA ARG A 59 -10.31 5.11 10.48
C ARG A 59 -9.96 3.64 10.43
N LEU A 60 -10.42 2.87 11.41
CA LEU A 60 -10.32 1.42 11.45
C LEU A 60 -11.50 0.83 10.68
N GLY A 61 -11.20 0.07 9.62
CA GLY A 61 -12.16 -0.70 8.86
C GLY A 61 -12.59 -1.98 9.58
N ASN A 62 -13.54 -2.69 8.98
CA ASN A 62 -14.00 -3.97 9.50
C ASN A 62 -12.91 -5.03 9.41
N VAL A 63 -12.97 -6.00 10.32
CA VAL A 63 -12.12 -7.20 10.27
C VAL A 63 -12.77 -8.19 9.31
N HIS A 64 -12.01 -8.61 8.31
CA HIS A 64 -12.41 -9.61 7.32
C HIS A 64 -11.68 -10.91 7.60
N ASP A 65 -12.39 -11.94 8.00
CA ASP A 65 -11.84 -13.26 8.33
C ASP A 65 -11.61 -14.14 7.10
N ARG A 66 -11.83 -13.59 5.91
CA ARG A 66 -11.61 -14.22 4.59
C ARG A 66 -10.97 -13.23 3.64
N PRO A 67 -10.27 -13.72 2.60
CA PRO A 67 -9.82 -12.84 1.51
C PRO A 67 -10.98 -12.02 0.94
N ILE A 68 -10.73 -10.73 0.72
CA ILE A 68 -11.72 -9.80 0.16
C ILE A 68 -11.04 -8.86 -0.84
N GLY A 69 -11.74 -8.54 -1.93
CA GLY A 69 -11.24 -7.65 -2.98
C GLY A 69 -9.90 -8.16 -3.54
N PRO A 70 -8.90 -7.28 -3.67
CA PRO A 70 -7.59 -7.66 -4.18
C PRO A 70 -6.69 -8.34 -3.13
N HIS A 71 -7.15 -8.53 -1.90
CA HIS A 71 -6.36 -9.03 -0.78
C HIS A 71 -6.41 -10.55 -0.69
N ALA A 72 -5.25 -11.19 -0.70
CA ALA A 72 -5.11 -12.66 -0.76
C ALA A 72 -5.32 -13.36 0.60
N ARG A 73 -5.41 -12.62 1.70
CA ARG A 73 -5.59 -13.13 3.07
C ARG A 73 -6.66 -12.34 3.82
N ALA A 74 -7.12 -12.90 4.92
CA ALA A 74 -7.88 -12.18 5.94
C ALA A 74 -7.10 -10.93 6.41
N MET A 75 -7.78 -9.83 6.66
CA MET A 75 -7.15 -8.56 7.01
C MET A 75 -8.14 -7.56 7.59
N TYR A 76 -7.65 -6.44 8.07
CA TYR A 76 -8.40 -5.19 8.22
C TYR A 76 -7.65 -4.02 7.61
N GLN A 77 -8.40 -3.01 7.17
CA GLN A 77 -7.86 -1.78 6.60
C GLN A 77 -7.82 -0.68 7.66
N ILE A 78 -6.81 0.16 7.56
CA ILE A 78 -6.69 1.42 8.29
C ILE A 78 -6.56 2.53 7.26
N SER A 79 -7.47 3.50 7.29
CA SER A 79 -7.39 4.68 6.43
C SER A 79 -6.86 5.86 7.24
N PHE A 80 -5.92 6.60 6.69
CA PHE A 80 -5.30 7.72 7.37
C PHE A 80 -4.86 8.82 6.40
N ASP A 81 -4.73 10.03 6.90
CA ASP A 81 -4.35 11.19 6.12
C ASP A 81 -2.84 11.26 5.86
N VAL A 82 -2.46 12.12 4.94
CA VAL A 82 -1.04 12.33 4.56
C VAL A 82 -0.21 12.81 5.75
N ALA A 83 -0.76 13.65 6.61
CA ALA A 83 -0.05 14.20 7.77
C ALA A 83 0.31 13.13 8.81
N SER A 84 -0.48 12.07 8.92
CA SER A 84 -0.24 10.96 9.87
C SER A 84 0.85 10.00 9.44
N PHE A 85 1.25 9.99 8.16
CA PHE A 85 2.18 8.99 7.62
C PHE A 85 3.51 8.93 8.38
N GLY A 86 4.11 10.08 8.66
CA GLY A 86 5.45 10.18 9.28
C GLY A 86 5.53 9.62 10.70
N ASN A 87 4.41 9.56 11.42
CA ASN A 87 4.33 8.98 12.76
C ASN A 87 3.76 7.56 12.74
N PHE A 88 2.73 7.33 11.94
CA PHE A 88 2.01 6.06 11.95
C PHE A 88 2.79 4.93 11.28
N VAL A 89 3.36 5.17 10.10
CA VAL A 89 4.08 4.10 9.36
C VAL A 89 5.33 3.63 10.11
N PRO A 90 6.22 4.50 10.63
CA PRO A 90 7.34 4.06 11.46
C PRO A 90 6.89 3.32 12.74
N TRP A 91 5.79 3.75 13.37
CA TRP A 91 5.24 3.05 14.52
C TRP A 91 4.79 1.62 14.16
N LEU A 92 4.13 1.44 13.00
CA LEU A 92 3.78 0.10 12.48
C LEU A 92 5.02 -0.76 12.23
N MET A 93 6.09 -0.19 11.68
CA MET A 93 7.34 -0.91 11.45
C MET A 93 7.87 -1.55 12.74
N LEU A 94 7.79 -0.82 13.86
CA LEU A 94 8.27 -1.28 15.16
C LEU A 94 7.29 -2.22 15.86
N ASN A 95 5.98 -2.07 15.62
CA ASN A 95 4.95 -2.67 16.48
C ASN A 95 4.05 -3.70 15.78
N ARG A 96 4.25 -3.99 14.48
CA ARG A 96 3.45 -4.99 13.72
C ARG A 96 3.59 -6.43 14.20
N GLN A 97 4.52 -6.73 15.08
CA GLN A 97 4.70 -8.06 15.72
C GLN A 97 4.79 -9.23 14.73
N GLY A 98 5.56 -9.05 13.65
CA GLY A 98 5.73 -10.07 12.62
C GLY A 98 4.58 -10.19 11.62
N LEU A 99 3.47 -9.47 11.78
CA LEU A 99 2.37 -9.46 10.82
C LEU A 99 2.80 -8.83 9.49
N THR A 100 2.24 -9.31 8.40
CA THR A 100 2.40 -8.70 7.08
C THR A 100 1.50 -7.47 6.98
N VAL A 101 2.07 -6.36 6.51
CA VAL A 101 1.34 -5.11 6.30
C VAL A 101 1.63 -4.56 4.92
N LEU A 102 0.58 -4.18 4.20
CA LEU A 102 0.66 -3.39 2.97
C LEU A 102 0.29 -1.95 3.30
N VAL A 103 1.15 -1.00 2.96
CA VAL A 103 0.83 0.43 2.95
C VAL A 103 0.85 0.91 1.50
N HIS A 104 -0.19 1.61 1.07
CA HIS A 104 -0.21 2.23 -0.24
C HIS A 104 -0.85 3.61 -0.21
N PRO A 105 -0.44 4.52 -1.12
CA PRO A 105 -1.12 5.78 -1.30
C PRO A 105 -2.49 5.56 -1.97
N ASN A 106 -3.36 6.54 -1.84
CA ASN A 106 -4.57 6.66 -2.63
C ASN A 106 -4.38 7.80 -3.63
N THR A 107 -4.04 7.43 -4.86
CA THR A 107 -3.93 8.31 -6.01
C THR A 107 -5.10 8.08 -6.97
N ARG A 108 -5.04 8.66 -8.16
CA ARG A 108 -6.03 8.40 -9.22
C ARG A 108 -5.89 7.03 -9.88
N ASP A 109 -4.86 6.27 -9.54
CA ASP A 109 -4.50 5.01 -10.18
C ASP A 109 -4.43 3.88 -9.13
N GLU A 110 -5.59 3.37 -8.75
CA GLU A 110 -5.73 2.33 -7.72
C GLU A 110 -4.89 1.09 -8.03
N ARG A 111 -4.80 0.70 -9.30
CA ARG A 111 -3.98 -0.45 -9.70
C ARG A 111 -2.50 -0.22 -9.43
N ARG A 112 -1.98 0.95 -9.81
CA ARG A 112 -0.58 1.29 -9.55
C ARG A 112 -0.30 1.44 -8.07
N ASP A 113 -1.26 1.96 -7.30
CA ASP A 113 -1.13 2.12 -5.86
C ASP A 113 -0.90 0.78 -5.15
N HIS A 114 -1.59 -0.28 -5.59
CA HIS A 114 -1.42 -1.63 -5.04
C HIS A 114 -0.20 -2.39 -5.60
N LEU A 115 0.23 -2.12 -6.84
CA LEU A 115 1.26 -2.90 -7.53
C LEU A 115 2.62 -2.22 -7.60
N VAL A 116 2.64 -0.90 -7.78
CA VAL A 116 3.86 -0.13 -8.06
C VAL A 116 4.24 0.78 -6.89
N HIS A 117 3.27 1.45 -6.29
CA HIS A 117 3.48 2.39 -5.18
C HIS A 117 3.37 1.71 -3.80
N ALA A 118 3.24 0.41 -3.78
CA ALA A 118 3.05 -0.39 -2.57
C ALA A 118 4.32 -0.42 -1.70
N LEU A 119 4.15 -0.26 -0.40
CA LEU A 119 5.16 -0.49 0.63
C LEU A 119 4.75 -1.71 1.45
N TRP A 120 5.49 -2.80 1.33
CA TRP A 120 5.26 -4.02 2.08
C TRP A 120 6.17 -4.12 3.31
N MET A 121 5.60 -4.56 4.43
CA MET A 121 6.32 -4.96 5.63
C MET A 121 6.08 -6.45 5.86
N GLY A 122 7.14 -7.23 6.03
CA GLY A 122 7.08 -8.69 6.11
C GLY A 122 7.06 -9.31 4.72
N GLU A 123 6.06 -10.12 4.42
CA GLU A 123 5.92 -10.76 3.12
C GLU A 123 5.36 -9.79 2.06
N VAL A 124 5.71 -10.02 0.80
CA VAL A 124 5.03 -9.43 -0.34
C VAL A 124 3.97 -10.42 -0.82
N LEU A 125 2.70 -10.08 -0.67
CA LEU A 125 1.60 -10.94 -1.08
C LEU A 125 1.13 -10.60 -2.50
N ASP A 126 0.52 -11.58 -3.15
CA ASP A 126 -0.13 -11.36 -4.43
C ASP A 126 -1.33 -10.42 -4.28
N ILE A 127 -1.51 -9.53 -5.23
CA ILE A 127 -2.73 -8.76 -5.41
C ILE A 127 -3.64 -9.56 -6.35
N VAL A 128 -4.80 -9.95 -5.86
CA VAL A 128 -5.75 -10.82 -6.57
C VAL A 128 -6.60 -10.00 -7.53
N GLY A 129 -6.67 -10.42 -8.78
CA GLY A 129 -7.49 -9.78 -9.81
C GLY A 129 -7.14 -8.32 -10.03
N PRO A 130 -5.86 -7.97 -10.26
CA PRO A 130 -5.43 -6.58 -10.38
C PRO A 130 -6.08 -5.84 -11.56
N GLU A 131 -6.59 -6.58 -12.54
CA GLU A 131 -7.33 -6.04 -13.69
C GLU A 131 -8.68 -5.41 -13.29
N ARG A 132 -9.18 -5.71 -12.09
CA ARG A 132 -10.42 -5.13 -11.55
C ARG A 132 -10.20 -3.81 -10.82
N LEU A 133 -8.94 -3.50 -10.51
CA LEU A 133 -8.57 -2.21 -9.92
C LEU A 133 -8.58 -1.14 -11.00
N GLU A 134 -9.27 -0.06 -10.73
CA GLU A 134 -9.48 1.00 -11.70
C GLU A 134 -8.28 1.94 -11.77
N ASN A 135 -8.11 2.54 -12.93
CA ASN A 135 -7.16 3.60 -13.19
C ASN A 135 -7.94 4.86 -13.57
N ASP A 136 -7.31 6.02 -13.37
CA ASP A 136 -7.88 7.32 -13.71
C ASP A 136 -9.23 7.62 -13.06
N MET A 137 -9.40 7.19 -11.82
CA MET A 137 -10.54 7.54 -10.99
C MET A 137 -10.22 8.73 -10.09
N GLU A 138 -11.19 9.23 -9.35
CA GLU A 138 -10.94 10.22 -8.32
C GLU A 138 -10.22 9.58 -7.14
N ALA A 139 -9.14 10.23 -6.67
CA ALA A 139 -8.37 9.72 -5.54
C ALA A 139 -9.20 9.72 -4.26
N GLU A 140 -9.12 8.63 -3.48
CA GLU A 140 -9.89 8.52 -2.24
C GLU A 140 -9.41 9.53 -1.21
N GLN A 141 -10.30 10.46 -0.86
CA GLN A 141 -10.04 11.48 0.14
C GLN A 141 -9.97 10.88 1.56
N PRO A 142 -9.28 11.55 2.50
CA PRO A 142 -9.21 11.09 3.87
C PRO A 142 -10.61 10.91 4.45
N GLN A 143 -10.90 9.70 4.97
CA GLN A 143 -12.16 9.42 5.62
C GLN A 143 -12.14 9.94 7.07
N PRO A 144 -13.29 10.36 7.63
CA PRO A 144 -13.36 10.78 9.03
C PRO A 144 -12.82 9.67 9.95
N PRO A 145 -11.94 10.01 10.90
CA PRO A 145 -11.48 9.05 11.90
C PRO A 145 -12.63 8.49 12.73
N ASN A 146 -12.52 7.23 13.13
CA ASN A 146 -13.43 6.57 14.06
C ASN A 146 -12.74 6.13 15.37
N THR A 147 -11.55 6.66 15.62
CA THR A 147 -10.78 6.46 16.83
C THR A 147 -10.67 7.75 17.63
N ALA A 148 -10.51 7.61 18.95
CA ALA A 148 -10.28 8.71 19.89
C ALA A 148 -9.05 8.36 20.75
N PRO A 149 -7.83 8.67 20.29
CA PRO A 149 -6.60 8.28 20.97
C PRO A 149 -6.50 8.92 22.36
N THR A 150 -6.06 8.10 23.31
CA THR A 150 -5.83 8.49 24.71
C THR A 150 -4.38 8.30 25.15
N LEU A 151 -3.57 7.67 24.30
CA LEU A 151 -2.15 7.40 24.54
C LEU A 151 -1.30 8.07 23.47
N ALA A 152 -0.05 8.38 23.82
CA ALA A 152 0.95 8.79 22.85
C ALA A 152 1.41 7.59 21.99
N PRO A 153 1.84 7.82 20.73
CA PRO A 153 2.43 6.81 19.88
C PRO A 153 3.71 6.20 20.46
#